data_0f60471b84ca9d4ca9627873013554b1
#
_entry.id   0f60471b84ca9d4ca9627873013554b1
#
_cell.length_a   1.000
_cell.length_b   1.000
_cell.length_c   1.000
_cell.angle_alpha   90.00
_cell.angle_beta   90.00
_cell.angle_gamma   90.00
#
_symmetry.space_group_name_H-M   'P 1'
#
loop_
_entity.id
_entity.type
_entity.pdbx_description
1 polymer ?
#
loop_
_entity_poly.entity_id
_entity_poly.type
_entity_poly.pdbx_seq_one_letter_code
_entity_poly.pdbx_strand_id
1 'polypeptide(L)'
;MDVFKSKIDKWILICFALSLLACLLGTSVMIKVGGTANYVIAAVILIIGAGFPAWILASTKYLVGDGDLKINSGPFSWNIPIQSITSIQETQTAITSPALSFDRLEITYGEGKAILVSPEDKATFIRKLGAEKLIVPGKSAQQQATDKISKTSNKKSKRNQQNS
;
A
#
# COMPACT_ATOMS: atom_id res chain seq x y z
N MET A 1 6.99 11.45 18.93
CA MET A 1 6.78 10.99 17.53
C MET A 1 6.89 9.49 17.48
N ASP A 2 5.80 8.81 17.12
CA ASP A 2 5.77 7.36 16.98
C ASP A 2 6.05 6.99 15.52
N VAL A 3 6.95 6.02 15.30
CA VAL A 3 7.37 5.58 13.97
C VAL A 3 6.72 4.25 13.67
N PHE A 4 5.92 4.20 12.60
CA PHE A 4 5.30 2.98 12.10
C PHE A 4 5.98 2.57 10.78
N LYS A 5 6.35 1.31 10.68
CA LYS A 5 6.86 0.74 9.43
C LYS A 5 5.70 0.42 8.49
N SER A 6 5.97 0.46 7.19
CA SER A 6 5.02 -0.02 6.20
C SER A 6 5.00 -1.55 6.18
N LYS A 7 3.81 -2.12 6.20
CA LYS A 7 3.60 -3.54 5.92
C LYS A 7 4.00 -3.82 4.48
N ILE A 8 4.88 -4.79 4.27
CA ILE A 8 5.31 -5.23 2.95
C ILE A 8 4.69 -6.59 2.69
N ASP A 9 3.86 -6.71 1.67
CA ASP A 9 3.27 -7.99 1.30
C ASP A 9 4.31 -8.92 0.68
N LYS A 10 4.19 -10.22 0.96
CA LYS A 10 5.05 -11.27 0.38
C LYS A 10 5.08 -11.23 -1.14
N TRP A 11 3.96 -10.86 -1.77
CA TRP A 11 3.86 -10.69 -3.22
C TRP A 11 4.83 -9.63 -3.75
N ILE A 12 4.92 -8.47 -3.09
CA ILE A 12 5.85 -7.40 -3.47
C ILE A 12 7.31 -7.87 -3.32
N LEU A 13 7.62 -8.62 -2.26
CA LEU A 13 8.95 -9.22 -2.09
C LEU A 13 9.27 -10.23 -3.20
N ILE A 14 8.30 -11.03 -3.64
CA ILE A 14 8.48 -11.97 -4.76
C ILE A 14 8.72 -11.20 -6.06
N CYS A 15 7.92 -10.19 -6.36
CA CYS A 15 8.12 -9.35 -7.54
C CYS A 15 9.49 -8.65 -7.52
N PHE A 16 9.92 -8.16 -6.36
CA PHE A 16 11.23 -7.55 -6.20
C PHE A 16 12.36 -8.56 -6.39
N ALA A 17 12.24 -9.78 -5.85
CA ALA A 17 13.23 -10.84 -6.03
C ALA A 17 13.36 -11.26 -7.51
N LEU A 18 12.23 -11.38 -8.22
CA LEU A 18 12.23 -11.65 -9.66
C LEU A 18 12.87 -10.52 -10.47
N SER A 19 12.57 -9.27 -10.13
CA SER A 19 13.19 -8.10 -10.75
C SER A 19 14.70 -8.06 -10.51
N LEU A 20 15.13 -8.35 -9.29
CA LEU A 20 16.56 -8.44 -8.94
C LEU A 20 17.26 -9.52 -9.74
N LEU A 21 16.66 -10.71 -9.86
CA LEU A 21 17.21 -11.81 -10.66
C LEU A 21 17.35 -11.40 -12.14
N ALA A 22 16.32 -10.79 -12.71
CA ALA A 22 16.36 -10.30 -14.10
C ALA A 22 17.47 -9.24 -14.31
N CYS A 23 17.64 -8.31 -13.35
CA CYS A 23 18.71 -7.31 -13.39
C CYS A 23 20.10 -7.96 -13.32
N LEU A 24 20.30 -8.97 -12.48
CA LEU A 24 21.57 -9.69 -12.36
C LEU A 24 21.90 -10.45 -13.65
N LEU A 25 20.91 -11.11 -14.26
CA LEU A 25 21.09 -11.79 -15.54
C LEU A 25 21.44 -10.79 -16.65
N GLY A 26 20.71 -9.70 -16.78
CA GLY A 26 20.98 -8.64 -17.77
C GLY A 26 22.38 -8.02 -17.59
N THR A 27 22.74 -7.73 -16.35
CA THR A 27 24.08 -7.19 -16.00
C THR A 27 25.17 -8.19 -16.38
N SER A 28 24.99 -9.48 -16.09
CA SER A 28 26.01 -10.50 -16.42
C SER A 28 26.23 -10.64 -17.93
N VAL A 29 25.18 -10.49 -18.74
CA VAL A 29 25.30 -10.46 -20.21
C VAL A 29 26.08 -9.24 -20.67
N MET A 30 25.78 -8.05 -20.15
CA MET A 30 26.48 -6.82 -20.51
C MET A 30 27.98 -6.88 -20.17
N ILE A 31 28.33 -7.45 -19.01
CA ILE A 31 29.71 -7.64 -18.60
C ILE A 31 30.44 -8.61 -19.54
N LYS A 32 29.81 -9.70 -19.95
CA LYS A 32 30.41 -10.68 -20.89
C LYS A 32 30.64 -10.13 -22.28
N VAL A 33 29.77 -9.25 -22.77
CA VAL A 33 29.94 -8.58 -24.06
C VAL A 33 31.13 -7.62 -24.01
N GLY A 34 31.43 -7.05 -22.82
CA GLY A 34 32.57 -6.15 -22.61
C GLY A 34 32.37 -4.76 -23.23
N GLY A 35 33.37 -3.90 -22.99
CA GLY A 35 33.33 -2.52 -23.48
C GLY A 35 32.75 -1.52 -22.48
N THR A 36 33.33 -0.31 -22.45
CA THR A 36 33.01 0.75 -21.48
C THR A 36 31.52 1.10 -21.47
N ALA A 37 30.90 1.19 -22.65
CA ALA A 37 29.46 1.49 -22.77
C ALA A 37 28.59 0.43 -22.09
N ASN A 38 28.92 -0.87 -22.26
CA ASN A 38 28.17 -1.96 -21.66
C ASN A 38 28.31 -2.00 -20.13
N TYR A 39 29.46 -1.64 -19.59
CA TYR A 39 29.66 -1.52 -18.13
C TYR A 39 28.84 -0.39 -17.54
N VAL A 40 28.72 0.75 -18.24
CA VAL A 40 27.87 1.87 -17.80
C VAL A 40 26.40 1.45 -17.82
N ILE A 41 25.94 0.78 -18.88
CA ILE A 41 24.56 0.27 -18.97
C ILE A 41 24.28 -0.74 -17.86
N ALA A 42 25.21 -1.66 -17.57
CA ALA A 42 25.10 -2.62 -16.49
C ALA A 42 24.91 -1.92 -15.12
N ALA A 43 25.72 -0.89 -14.85
CA ALA A 43 25.60 -0.10 -13.62
C ALA A 43 24.24 0.62 -13.50
N VAL A 44 23.75 1.21 -14.59
CA VAL A 44 22.44 1.88 -14.64
C VAL A 44 21.30 0.88 -14.38
N ILE A 45 21.35 -0.30 -14.99
CA ILE A 45 20.37 -1.38 -14.77
C ILE A 45 20.29 -1.76 -13.28
N LEU A 46 21.45 -1.94 -12.62
CA LEU A 46 21.50 -2.29 -11.20
C LEU A 46 20.96 -1.16 -10.31
N ILE A 47 21.35 0.08 -10.58
CA ILE A 47 20.91 1.24 -9.78
C ILE A 47 19.40 1.44 -9.90
N ILE A 48 18.87 1.46 -11.11
CA ILE A 48 17.46 1.74 -11.36
C ILE A 48 16.59 0.50 -11.07
N GLY A 49 17.02 -0.69 -11.49
CA GLY A 49 16.19 -1.90 -11.40
C GLY A 49 16.23 -2.58 -10.02
N ALA A 50 17.30 -2.41 -9.26
CA ALA A 50 17.45 -3.02 -7.94
C ALA A 50 17.61 -1.98 -6.83
N GLY A 51 18.51 -1.00 -7.01
CA GLY A 51 18.84 -0.03 -5.97
C GLY A 51 17.68 0.90 -5.62
N PHE A 52 17.03 1.47 -6.59
CA PHE A 52 15.91 2.40 -6.38
C PHE A 52 14.68 1.74 -5.73
N PRO A 53 14.19 0.58 -6.18
CA PRO A 53 13.10 -0.12 -5.51
C PRO A 53 13.46 -0.57 -4.10
N ALA A 54 14.69 -1.07 -3.88
CA ALA A 54 15.17 -1.44 -2.55
C ALA A 54 15.17 -0.23 -1.60
N TRP A 55 15.60 0.92 -2.08
CA TRP A 55 15.58 2.17 -1.30
C TRP A 55 14.15 2.57 -0.92
N ILE A 56 13.19 2.54 -1.85
CA ILE A 56 11.78 2.83 -1.56
C ILE A 56 11.25 1.87 -0.49
N LEU A 57 11.46 0.54 -0.66
CA LEU A 57 11.01 -0.47 0.29
C LEU A 57 11.58 -0.23 1.71
N ALA A 58 12.86 0.09 1.81
CA ALA A 58 13.54 0.29 3.09
C ALA A 58 13.19 1.63 3.77
N SER A 59 12.86 2.66 2.99
CA SER A 59 12.67 4.03 3.48
C SER A 59 11.20 4.40 3.74
N THR A 60 10.24 3.51 3.38
CA THR A 60 8.83 3.79 3.62
C THR A 60 8.49 3.67 5.11
N LYS A 61 8.17 4.82 5.71
CA LYS A 61 7.84 4.95 7.14
C LYS A 61 6.74 5.98 7.33
N TYR A 62 5.91 5.74 8.36
CA TYR A 62 4.86 6.66 8.79
C TYR A 62 5.22 7.19 10.18
N LEU A 63 5.30 8.50 10.35
CA LEU A 63 5.59 9.14 11.62
C LEU A 63 4.35 9.90 12.08
N VAL A 64 3.81 9.51 13.22
CA VAL A 64 2.71 10.20 13.88
C VAL A 64 3.31 11.07 14.96
N GLY A 65 3.18 12.40 14.79
CA GLY A 65 3.64 13.40 15.76
C GLY A 65 2.49 14.11 16.43
N ASP A 66 2.83 15.15 17.21
CA ASP A 66 1.87 15.96 17.96
C ASP A 66 1.13 16.95 17.01
N GLY A 67 0.25 16.42 16.17
CA GLY A 67 -0.57 17.20 15.25
C GLY A 67 -0.36 16.90 13.77
N ASP A 68 0.73 16.20 13.40
CA ASP A 68 1.05 15.91 12.00
C ASP A 68 1.31 14.42 11.75
N LEU A 69 0.81 13.93 10.62
CA LEU A 69 1.17 12.65 10.03
C LEU A 69 2.19 12.88 8.91
N LYS A 70 3.44 12.46 9.12
CA LYS A 70 4.47 12.47 8.07
C LYS A 70 4.60 11.09 7.44
N ILE A 71 4.53 11.05 6.13
CA ILE A 71 4.68 9.83 5.32
C ILE A 71 5.93 10.01 4.49
N ASN A 72 6.92 9.15 4.69
CA ASN A 72 8.15 9.12 3.90
C ASN A 72 8.16 7.86 3.06
N SER A 73 8.43 7.99 1.76
CA SER A 73 8.57 6.86 0.85
C SER A 73 9.63 7.18 -0.22
N GLY A 74 10.84 6.68 -0.03
CA GLY A 74 11.98 7.03 -0.86
C GLY A 74 12.25 8.54 -0.88
N PRO A 75 12.26 9.18 -2.06
CA PRO A 75 12.46 10.62 -2.21
C PRO A 75 11.20 11.44 -1.91
N PHE A 76 10.05 10.79 -1.72
CA PHE A 76 8.78 11.47 -1.53
C PHE A 76 8.45 11.57 -0.04
N SER A 77 7.96 12.75 0.37
CA SER A 77 7.47 12.99 1.72
C SER A 77 6.17 13.79 1.67
N TRP A 78 5.22 13.37 2.50
CA TRP A 78 3.93 14.08 2.68
C TRP A 78 3.80 14.45 4.16
N ASN A 79 3.36 15.68 4.41
CA ASN A 79 3.03 16.14 5.74
C ASN A 79 1.54 16.49 5.78
N ILE A 80 0.77 15.79 6.59
CA ILE A 80 -0.68 15.90 6.66
C ILE A 80 -1.05 16.29 8.09
N PRO A 81 -1.63 17.50 8.29
CA PRO A 81 -2.17 17.86 9.60
C PRO A 81 -3.27 16.88 10.02
N ILE A 82 -3.16 16.28 11.19
CA ILE A 82 -4.13 15.28 11.68
C ILE A 82 -5.55 15.88 11.75
N GLN A 83 -5.65 17.17 12.07
CA GLN A 83 -6.92 17.89 12.11
C GLN A 83 -7.61 18.01 10.74
N SER A 84 -6.85 17.89 9.64
CA SER A 84 -7.40 17.94 8.28
C SER A 84 -7.94 16.59 7.80
N ILE A 85 -7.75 15.52 8.56
CA ILE A 85 -8.25 14.18 8.22
C ILE A 85 -9.75 14.14 8.41
N THR A 86 -10.48 13.85 7.33
CA THR A 86 -11.94 13.81 7.30
C THR A 86 -12.49 12.39 7.39
N SER A 87 -11.79 11.41 6.84
CA SER A 87 -12.20 10.01 6.95
C SER A 87 -11.03 9.03 6.79
N ILE A 88 -11.18 7.86 7.38
CA ILE A 88 -10.25 6.73 7.22
C ILE A 88 -11.09 5.52 6.80
N GLN A 89 -10.73 4.90 5.67
CA GLN A 89 -11.42 3.73 5.14
C GLN A 89 -10.43 2.60 4.90
N GLU A 90 -10.84 1.37 5.23
CA GLU A 90 -10.09 0.20 4.78
C GLU A 90 -10.39 -0.07 3.31
N THR A 91 -9.34 -0.19 2.50
CA THR A 91 -9.46 -0.44 1.07
C THR A 91 -8.45 -1.48 0.59
N GLN A 92 -8.85 -2.24 -0.43
CA GLN A 92 -7.98 -3.20 -1.13
C GLN A 92 -7.67 -2.73 -2.56
N THR A 93 -7.83 -1.44 -2.83
CA THR A 93 -7.67 -0.88 -4.17
C THR A 93 -6.20 -0.85 -4.60
N ALA A 94 -5.93 -1.25 -5.85
CA ALA A 94 -4.59 -1.30 -6.44
C ALA A 94 -4.11 0.05 -7.03
N ILE A 95 -4.52 1.18 -6.47
CA ILE A 95 -4.12 2.51 -6.96
C ILE A 95 -2.68 2.82 -6.52
N THR A 96 -1.93 3.47 -7.38
CA THR A 96 -0.53 3.88 -7.17
C THR A 96 -0.41 4.81 -5.95
N SER A 97 0.26 4.34 -4.89
CA SER A 97 0.36 5.05 -3.62
C SER A 97 1.59 4.55 -2.84
N PRO A 98 2.11 5.31 -1.86
CA PRO A 98 3.22 4.89 -1.00
C PRO A 98 2.90 3.69 -0.07
N ALA A 99 1.87 2.93 -0.36
CA ALA A 99 1.50 1.72 0.37
C ALA A 99 2.11 0.48 -0.27
N LEU A 100 2.86 -0.29 0.51
CA LEU A 100 3.57 -1.50 0.07
C LEU A 100 2.77 -2.80 0.34
N SER A 101 1.46 -2.70 0.56
CA SER A 101 0.56 -3.83 0.80
C SER A 101 -0.79 -3.58 0.16
N PHE A 102 -1.53 -4.64 -0.18
CA PHE A 102 -2.95 -4.55 -0.59
C PHE A 102 -3.89 -4.28 0.60
N ASP A 103 -3.43 -4.56 1.82
CA ASP A 103 -4.16 -4.27 3.05
C ASP A 103 -3.89 -2.84 3.50
N ARG A 104 -4.68 -1.89 3.00
CA ARG A 104 -4.44 -0.44 3.04
C ARG A 104 -5.50 0.30 3.84
N LEU A 105 -5.10 1.47 4.30
CA LEU A 105 -5.99 2.51 4.81
C LEU A 105 -5.97 3.68 3.83
N GLU A 106 -7.13 4.09 3.37
CA GLU A 106 -7.32 5.32 2.61
C GLU A 106 -7.64 6.44 3.60
N ILE A 107 -6.76 7.41 3.68
CA ILE A 107 -6.91 8.59 4.53
C ILE A 107 -7.32 9.74 3.62
N THR A 108 -8.53 10.25 3.82
CA THR A 108 -9.01 11.45 3.14
C THR A 108 -8.74 12.67 4.02
N TYR A 109 -8.16 13.72 3.44
CA TYR A 109 -7.78 14.93 4.15
C TYR A 109 -7.96 16.19 3.30
N GLY A 110 -8.08 17.34 3.97
CA GLY A 110 -8.26 18.64 3.30
C GLY A 110 -9.49 18.66 2.39
N GLU A 111 -9.35 19.20 1.19
CA GLU A 111 -10.41 19.34 0.19
C GLU A 111 -10.66 18.06 -0.63
N GLY A 112 -10.70 16.90 0.02
CA GLY A 112 -10.97 15.61 -0.65
C GLY A 112 -9.74 14.92 -1.24
N LYS A 113 -8.53 15.32 -0.83
CA LYS A 113 -7.31 14.60 -1.18
C LYS A 113 -7.27 13.28 -0.43
N ALA A 114 -6.89 12.20 -1.11
CA ALA A 114 -6.76 10.88 -0.52
C ALA A 114 -5.32 10.36 -0.65
N ILE A 115 -4.83 9.73 0.42
CA ILE A 115 -3.56 9.02 0.41
C ILE A 115 -3.75 7.62 0.98
N LEU A 116 -3.07 6.65 0.39
CA LEU A 116 -3.13 5.26 0.83
C LEU A 116 -1.88 4.94 1.65
N VAL A 117 -2.09 4.37 2.82
CA VAL A 117 -1.02 3.91 3.72
C VAL A 117 -1.26 2.46 4.13
N SER A 118 -0.21 1.74 4.43
CA SER A 118 -0.29 0.35 4.90
C SER A 118 0.58 0.16 6.14
N PRO A 119 0.19 0.73 7.31
CA PRO A 119 0.95 0.52 8.53
C PRO A 119 0.91 -0.95 8.94
N GLU A 120 1.99 -1.46 9.53
CA GLU A 120 2.09 -2.84 10.01
C GLU A 120 1.06 -3.11 11.14
N ASP A 121 0.90 -2.16 12.05
CA ASP A 121 -0.13 -2.17 13.09
C ASP A 121 -1.16 -1.05 12.87
N LYS A 122 -2.22 -1.38 12.15
CA LYS A 122 -3.31 -0.45 11.83
C LYS A 122 -4.04 0.05 13.09
N ALA A 123 -4.31 -0.83 14.04
CA ALA A 123 -5.08 -0.49 15.22
C ALA A 123 -4.36 0.56 16.07
N THR A 124 -3.09 0.34 16.35
CA THR A 124 -2.27 1.31 17.08
C THR A 124 -2.05 2.60 16.28
N PHE A 125 -1.88 2.50 14.96
CA PHE A 125 -1.74 3.66 14.08
C PHE A 125 -2.98 4.56 14.11
N ILE A 126 -4.19 4.00 13.95
CA ILE A 126 -5.47 4.74 14.00
C ILE A 126 -5.68 5.38 15.37
N ARG A 127 -5.40 4.63 16.45
CA ARG A 127 -5.51 5.12 17.82
C ARG A 127 -4.58 6.31 18.07
N LYS A 128 -3.34 6.26 17.56
CA LYS A 128 -2.37 7.35 17.70
C LYS A 128 -2.73 8.58 16.87
N LEU A 129 -3.42 8.41 15.74
CA LEU A 129 -4.01 9.51 15.00
C LEU A 129 -5.20 10.17 15.72
N GLY A 130 -5.73 9.55 16.80
CA GLY A 130 -6.96 10.02 17.46
C GLY A 130 -8.19 9.96 16.55
N ALA A 131 -8.12 9.20 15.47
CA ALA A 131 -9.09 9.20 14.38
C ALA A 131 -10.03 7.98 14.43
N GLU A 132 -10.20 7.36 15.59
CA GLU A 132 -11.09 6.19 15.78
C GLU A 132 -12.54 6.48 15.36
N LYS A 133 -13.00 7.71 15.58
CA LYS A 133 -14.36 8.15 15.21
C LYS A 133 -14.53 8.41 13.71
N LEU A 134 -13.44 8.51 12.95
CA LEU A 134 -13.43 8.79 11.51
C LEU A 134 -13.34 7.51 10.65
N ILE A 135 -13.38 6.34 11.27
CA ILE A 135 -13.35 5.06 10.57
C ILE A 135 -14.69 4.84 9.90
N VAL A 136 -14.68 4.82 8.57
CA VAL A 136 -15.83 4.46 7.74
C VAL A 136 -15.60 3.05 7.20
N PRO A 137 -16.57 2.12 7.28
CA PRO A 137 -16.43 0.80 6.70
C PRO A 137 -16.12 0.93 5.20
N GLY A 138 -15.01 0.33 4.77
CA GLY A 138 -14.55 0.44 3.38
C GLY A 138 -15.57 -0.13 2.39
N LYS A 139 -15.54 0.35 1.15
CA LYS A 139 -16.46 -0.08 0.08
C LYS A 139 -16.49 -1.61 -0.12
N SER A 140 -15.36 -2.29 0.09
CA SER A 140 -15.28 -3.75 0.05
C SER A 140 -16.08 -4.44 1.16
N ALA A 141 -16.09 -3.89 2.37
CA ALA A 141 -16.89 -4.42 3.49
C ALA A 141 -18.39 -4.18 3.29
N GLN A 142 -18.76 -3.00 2.73
CA GLN A 142 -20.15 -2.69 2.38
C GLN A 142 -20.65 -3.61 1.25
N GLN A 143 -19.85 -3.87 0.23
CA GLN A 143 -20.20 -4.74 -0.88
C GLN A 143 -20.38 -6.19 -0.42
N GLN A 144 -19.51 -6.71 0.44
CA GLN A 144 -19.64 -8.04 1.03
C GLN A 144 -20.89 -8.17 1.95
N ALA A 145 -21.25 -7.11 2.68
CA ALA A 145 -22.45 -7.07 3.48
C ALA A 145 -23.71 -7.11 2.59
N THR A 146 -23.75 -6.33 1.52
CA THR A 146 -24.84 -6.29 0.54
C THR A 146 -24.98 -7.64 -0.18
N ASP A 147 -23.88 -8.26 -0.59
CA ASP A 147 -23.87 -9.58 -1.25
C ASP A 147 -24.33 -10.70 -0.32
N LYS A 148 -23.99 -10.63 0.98
CA LYS A 148 -24.51 -11.58 1.98
C LYS A 148 -26.01 -11.44 2.17
N ILE A 149 -26.52 -10.23 2.23
CA ILE A 149 -27.95 -9.95 2.38
C ILE A 149 -28.73 -10.44 1.15
N SER A 150 -28.24 -10.15 -0.06
CA SER A 150 -28.86 -10.57 -1.32
C SER A 150 -28.89 -12.11 -1.48
N LYS A 151 -27.80 -12.80 -1.12
CA LYS A 151 -27.72 -14.27 -1.13
C LYS A 151 -28.68 -14.91 -0.11
N THR A 152 -28.82 -14.31 1.05
CA THR A 152 -29.73 -14.81 2.11
C THR A 152 -31.19 -14.62 1.71
N SER A 153 -31.54 -13.48 1.13
CA SER A 153 -32.88 -13.17 0.61
C SER A 153 -33.27 -14.13 -0.52
N ASN A 154 -32.39 -14.38 -1.47
CA ASN A 154 -32.63 -15.27 -2.59
C ASN A 154 -32.78 -16.74 -2.15
N LYS A 155 -32.03 -17.17 -1.13
CA LYS A 155 -32.16 -18.51 -0.53
C LYS A 155 -33.52 -18.68 0.18
N LYS A 156 -34.03 -17.64 0.83
CA LYS A 156 -35.32 -17.65 1.54
C LYS A 156 -36.48 -17.67 0.55
N SER A 157 -36.40 -16.94 -0.57
CA SER A 157 -37.40 -16.95 -1.65
C SER A 157 -37.52 -18.33 -2.31
N LYS A 158 -36.37 -18.97 -2.64
CA LYS A 158 -36.39 -20.32 -3.25
C LYS A 158 -36.95 -21.39 -2.32
N ARG A 159 -36.78 -21.27 -1.00
CA ARG A 159 -37.33 -22.24 -0.01
C ARG A 159 -38.83 -22.10 0.14
N ASN A 160 -39.38 -20.90 -0.02
CA ASN A 160 -40.85 -20.68 0.04
C ASN A 160 -41.56 -21.18 -1.22
N GLN A 161 -40.87 -21.17 -2.40
CA GLN A 161 -41.43 -21.71 -3.65
C GLN A 161 -41.41 -23.24 -3.72
N GLN A 162 -40.59 -23.93 -2.90
CA GLN A 162 -40.58 -25.40 -2.84
C GLN A 162 -41.60 -26.00 -1.88
N ASN A 163 -42.17 -25.16 -1.01
CA ASN A 163 -43.13 -25.60 0.02
C ASN A 163 -44.58 -25.20 -0.30
N SER A 164 -44.87 -24.70 -1.52
CA SER A 164 -46.21 -24.45 -2.08
C SER A 164 -46.49 -25.40 -3.22
#